data_4b004d0a57672d904404fbbc21f79c8a
#
_entry.id   4b004d0a57672d904404fbbc21f79c8a
#
_cell.length_a   1.000
_cell.length_b   1.000
_cell.length_c   1.000
_cell.angle_alpha   90.00
_cell.angle_beta   90.00
_cell.angle_gamma   90.00
#
_symmetry.space_group_name_H-M   'P 1'
#
loop_
_entity.id
_entity.type
_entity.pdbx_description
1 polymer ?
#
loop_
_entity_poly.entity_id
_entity_poly.type
_entity_poly.pdbx_seq_one_letter_code
_entity_poly.pdbx_strand_id
1 'polypeptide(L)'
;MIIRRTLQHIELFAGIGGFRTAMDILGRDKIARFKHVGYSEIDRKAVQTYCANYDTENEVVMGDIVHFTESVERIGKLPNFDLLTGGFPCQTFSMMGHQRGFDDERGLMFFRIMDIVRVKHPPYILLENVKNLYTHDKRRTFTRIVEELKAAGYNVVYDIFNTQDFCLPQTRNRVLIFATLEPLPNNFIFSSKAVKECFEFNKSRMSVRQSDTVIGILEKNVPDKYMLSERIKPTLLADGSAGFKSKSEINQLIARPLTASMHKMHRACQDNYYSLDFIASD
;
A
#
# COMPACT_ATOMS: atom_id res chain seq x y z
N MET A 1 -14.75 -26.28 13.03
CA MET A 1 -14.68 -25.13 13.98
C MET A 1 -13.30 -24.50 13.84
N ILE A 2 -13.19 -23.38 13.16
CA ILE A 2 -11.91 -22.67 13.03
C ILE A 2 -11.71 -21.93 14.35
N ILE A 3 -10.75 -22.35 15.16
CA ILE A 3 -10.34 -21.62 16.35
C ILE A 3 -9.66 -20.36 15.85
N ARG A 4 -10.35 -19.24 15.95
CA ARG A 4 -9.86 -17.96 15.47
C ARG A 4 -9.01 -17.32 16.57
N ARG A 5 -7.72 -17.64 16.58
CA ARG A 5 -6.74 -16.92 17.37
C ARG A 5 -6.75 -15.46 16.94
N THR A 6 -6.68 -14.53 17.90
CA THR A 6 -6.43 -13.12 17.59
C THR A 6 -4.95 -12.96 17.24
N LEU A 7 -4.66 -12.48 16.05
CA LEU A 7 -3.30 -12.20 15.60
C LEU A 7 -2.86 -10.81 16.06
N GLN A 8 -1.71 -10.73 16.69
CA GLN A 8 -1.10 -9.44 17.03
C GLN A 8 -0.39 -8.87 15.81
N HIS A 9 -0.61 -7.59 15.52
CA HIS A 9 -0.20 -6.95 14.29
C HIS A 9 0.61 -5.69 14.56
N ILE A 10 1.70 -5.52 13.81
CA ILE A 10 2.47 -4.28 13.71
C ILE A 10 2.44 -3.78 12.26
N GLU A 11 2.20 -2.48 12.09
CA GLU A 11 2.18 -1.81 10.79
C GLU A 11 3.37 -0.84 10.66
N LEU A 12 4.25 -1.06 9.70
CA LEU A 12 5.37 -0.17 9.38
C LEU A 12 5.04 0.68 8.16
N PHE A 13 5.49 1.94 8.17
CA PHE A 13 5.14 2.92 7.14
C PHE A 13 3.63 3.02 6.97
N ALA A 14 2.94 3.14 8.11
CA ALA A 14 1.50 2.96 8.23
C ALA A 14 0.68 3.94 7.38
N GLY A 15 1.22 5.11 7.06
CA GLY A 15 0.48 6.15 6.36
C GLY A 15 -0.81 6.50 7.10
N ILE A 16 -1.93 6.39 6.43
CA ILE A 16 -3.26 6.59 7.02
C ILE A 16 -3.93 5.28 7.48
N GLY A 17 -3.21 4.16 7.50
CA GLY A 17 -3.70 2.86 8.01
C GLY A 17 -4.35 1.97 6.96
N GLY A 18 -3.73 1.82 5.78
CA GLY A 18 -4.29 0.99 4.72
C GLY A 18 -4.40 -0.50 5.08
N PHE A 19 -3.34 -1.07 5.65
CA PHE A 19 -3.36 -2.45 6.13
C PHE A 19 -4.27 -2.62 7.34
N ARG A 20 -4.25 -1.66 8.27
CA ARG A 20 -5.14 -1.68 9.43
C ARG A 20 -6.61 -1.70 9.02
N THR A 21 -7.01 -0.82 8.09
CA THR A 21 -8.37 -0.83 7.52
C THR A 21 -8.75 -2.22 6.99
N ALA A 22 -7.85 -2.85 6.22
CA ALA A 22 -8.12 -4.18 5.68
C ALA A 22 -8.32 -5.23 6.78
N MET A 23 -7.54 -5.17 7.86
CA MET A 23 -7.67 -6.08 9.00
C MET A 23 -8.93 -5.85 9.81
N ASP A 24 -9.34 -4.59 10.00
CA ASP A 24 -10.59 -4.24 10.67
C ASP A 24 -11.80 -4.72 9.85
N ILE A 25 -11.73 -4.67 8.52
CA ILE A 25 -12.74 -5.25 7.63
C ILE A 25 -12.82 -6.76 7.83
N LEU A 26 -11.69 -7.46 7.80
CA LEU A 26 -11.66 -8.92 8.04
C LEU A 26 -12.21 -9.28 9.43
N GLY A 27 -12.00 -8.41 10.43
CA GLY A 27 -12.57 -8.56 11.77
C GLY A 27 -14.09 -8.40 11.77
N ARG A 28 -14.62 -7.36 11.13
CA ARG A 28 -16.08 -7.12 10.98
C ARG A 28 -16.75 -8.26 10.23
N ASP A 29 -16.13 -8.75 9.18
CA ASP A 29 -16.65 -9.86 8.36
C ASP A 29 -16.44 -11.22 9.04
N LYS A 30 -15.89 -11.25 10.27
CA LYS A 30 -15.64 -12.45 11.07
C LYS A 30 -14.72 -13.48 10.38
N ILE A 31 -13.86 -13.01 9.48
CA ILE A 31 -12.90 -13.84 8.75
C ILE A 31 -11.65 -14.09 9.61
N ALA A 32 -11.09 -13.03 10.20
CA ALA A 32 -9.93 -13.09 11.09
C ALA A 32 -10.06 -12.01 12.18
N ARG A 33 -9.33 -12.16 13.29
CA ARG A 33 -9.28 -11.16 14.36
C ARG A 33 -7.85 -10.66 14.51
N PHE A 34 -7.71 -9.35 14.58
CA PHE A 34 -6.43 -8.69 14.79
C PHE A 34 -6.46 -7.82 16.03
N LYS A 35 -5.31 -7.75 16.71
CA LYS A 35 -5.02 -6.77 17.75
C LYS A 35 -3.79 -5.99 17.30
N HIS A 36 -3.96 -4.72 17.06
CA HIS A 36 -2.86 -3.84 16.69
C HIS A 36 -2.04 -3.52 17.95
N VAL A 37 -0.73 -3.68 17.87
CA VAL A 37 0.17 -3.52 19.04
C VAL A 37 1.27 -2.49 18.80
N GLY A 38 1.38 -1.96 17.59
CA GLY A 38 2.29 -0.87 17.29
C GLY A 38 2.30 -0.47 15.81
N TYR A 39 2.77 0.73 15.55
CA TYR A 39 2.94 1.26 14.20
C TYR A 39 4.15 2.19 14.08
N SER A 40 4.63 2.38 12.86
CA SER A 40 5.65 3.35 12.48
C SER A 40 5.15 4.22 11.33
N GLU A 41 5.20 5.55 11.50
CA GLU A 41 4.95 6.55 10.49
C GLU A 41 5.67 7.85 10.86
N ILE A 42 6.27 8.53 9.88
CA ILE A 42 7.04 9.77 10.07
C ILE A 42 6.26 11.03 9.65
N ASP A 43 5.32 10.90 8.72
CA ASP A 43 4.50 12.04 8.27
C ASP A 43 3.48 12.41 9.33
N ARG A 44 3.62 13.60 9.90
CA ARG A 44 2.75 14.11 10.96
C ARG A 44 1.27 14.16 10.55
N LYS A 45 0.97 14.47 9.29
CA LYS A 45 -0.43 14.53 8.81
C LYS A 45 -1.01 13.13 8.66
N ALA A 46 -0.21 12.18 8.19
CA ALA A 46 -0.61 10.80 8.13
C ALA A 46 -0.87 10.25 9.53
N VAL A 47 0.04 10.50 10.50
CA VAL A 47 -0.15 10.13 11.92
C VAL A 47 -1.43 10.73 12.50
N GLN A 48 -1.70 12.04 12.26
CA GLN A 48 -2.93 12.67 12.72
C GLN A 48 -4.18 11.96 12.17
N THR A 49 -4.17 11.64 10.89
CA THR A 49 -5.27 10.90 10.26
C THR A 49 -5.40 9.48 10.81
N TYR A 50 -4.29 8.80 11.02
CA TYR A 50 -4.23 7.46 11.61
C TYR A 50 -4.87 7.47 13.01
N CYS A 51 -4.41 8.34 13.91
CA CYS A 51 -4.95 8.45 15.27
C CYS A 51 -6.40 8.97 15.32
N ALA A 52 -6.86 9.70 14.31
CA ALA A 52 -8.25 10.12 14.22
C ALA A 52 -9.21 8.98 13.82
N ASN A 53 -8.70 8.01 13.07
CA ASN A 53 -9.49 6.88 12.58
C ASN A 53 -9.43 5.64 13.50
N TYR A 54 -8.38 5.52 14.31
CA TYR A 54 -8.10 4.32 15.09
C TYR A 54 -7.77 4.64 16.54
N ASP A 55 -8.20 3.76 17.45
CA ASP A 55 -7.72 3.77 18.82
C ASP A 55 -6.29 3.22 18.86
N THR A 56 -5.35 4.08 19.27
CA THR A 56 -3.92 3.77 19.35
C THR A 56 -3.36 3.88 20.77
N GLU A 57 -4.21 4.04 21.78
CA GLU A 57 -3.81 4.33 23.16
C GLU A 57 -2.83 3.27 23.73
N ASN A 58 -3.01 2.01 23.36
CA ASN A 58 -2.22 0.90 23.84
C ASN A 58 -1.21 0.36 22.80
N GLU A 59 -0.87 1.16 21.80
CA GLU A 59 0.06 0.77 20.73
C GLU A 59 1.44 1.40 20.93
N VAL A 60 2.48 0.66 20.55
CA VAL A 60 3.84 1.22 20.51
C VAL A 60 3.98 2.12 19.28
N VAL A 61 4.22 3.41 19.51
CA VAL A 61 4.51 4.36 18.45
C VAL A 61 6.00 4.37 18.16
N MET A 62 6.42 3.82 17.05
CA MET A 62 7.83 3.73 16.66
C MET A 62 8.34 5.02 16.00
N GLY A 63 7.45 5.84 15.42
CA GLY A 63 7.81 7.08 14.72
C GLY A 63 8.76 6.83 13.56
N ASP A 64 9.93 7.46 13.56
CA ASP A 64 10.97 7.23 12.56
C ASP A 64 11.59 5.83 12.73
N ILE A 65 11.34 4.97 11.76
CA ILE A 65 11.80 3.59 11.76
C ILE A 65 13.33 3.50 11.74
N VAL A 66 14.02 4.45 11.09
CA VAL A 66 15.49 4.48 11.04
C VAL A 66 16.02 4.67 12.44
N HIS A 67 15.57 5.72 13.13
CA HIS A 67 15.97 5.99 14.50
C HIS A 67 15.56 4.87 15.46
N PHE A 68 14.35 4.30 15.27
CA PHE A 68 13.87 3.23 16.14
C PHE A 68 14.75 1.98 16.06
N THR A 69 15.17 1.60 14.86
CA THR A 69 15.95 0.37 14.62
C THR A 69 17.46 0.48 14.88
N GLU A 70 17.98 1.67 15.20
CA GLU A 70 19.36 1.84 15.66
C GLU A 70 19.67 1.08 16.98
N SER A 71 18.65 0.75 17.75
CA SER A 71 18.79 0.05 19.03
C SER A 71 18.09 -1.30 19.00
N VAL A 72 18.89 -2.37 19.05
CA VAL A 72 18.39 -3.75 19.20
C VAL A 72 17.56 -3.90 20.48
N GLU A 73 17.94 -3.19 21.56
CA GLU A 73 17.19 -3.21 22.81
C GLU A 73 15.77 -2.60 22.62
N ARG A 74 15.63 -1.51 21.87
CA ARG A 74 14.32 -0.94 21.56
C ARG A 74 13.44 -1.91 20.76
N ILE A 75 14.04 -2.57 19.75
CA ILE A 75 13.33 -3.60 18.98
C ILE A 75 12.91 -4.75 19.89
N GLY A 76 13.80 -5.20 20.78
CA GLY A 76 13.54 -6.28 21.75
C GLY A 76 12.35 -5.98 22.66
N LYS A 77 12.14 -4.70 23.05
CA LYS A 77 11.03 -4.25 23.90
C LYS A 77 9.67 -4.20 23.18
N LEU A 78 9.63 -4.30 21.85
CA LEU A 78 8.35 -4.45 21.15
C LEU A 78 7.58 -5.64 21.71
N PRO A 79 6.26 -5.55 21.84
CA PRO A 79 5.44 -6.72 22.19
C PRO A 79 5.67 -7.84 21.17
N ASN A 80 5.38 -9.08 21.53
CA ASN A 80 5.35 -10.14 20.54
C ASN A 80 4.19 -9.90 19.58
N PHE A 81 4.40 -10.17 18.30
CA PHE A 81 3.39 -10.02 17.28
C PHE A 81 3.48 -11.15 16.26
N ASP A 82 2.36 -11.43 15.63
CA ASP A 82 2.21 -12.54 14.69
C ASP A 82 2.39 -12.08 13.23
N LEU A 83 1.99 -10.84 12.93
CA LEU A 83 1.98 -10.30 11.59
C LEU A 83 2.67 -8.93 11.55
N LEU A 84 3.62 -8.79 10.64
CA LEU A 84 4.21 -7.51 10.27
C LEU A 84 3.71 -7.12 8.88
N THR A 85 3.16 -5.92 8.75
CA THR A 85 2.86 -5.34 7.44
C THR A 85 3.67 -4.08 7.20
N GLY A 86 3.90 -3.74 5.93
CA GLY A 86 4.60 -2.50 5.59
C GLY A 86 4.59 -2.15 4.12
N GLY A 87 4.25 -0.89 3.83
CA GLY A 87 4.36 -0.30 2.51
C GLY A 87 5.58 0.62 2.44
N PHE A 88 6.78 0.06 2.32
CA PHE A 88 8.02 0.84 2.40
C PHE A 88 8.28 1.67 1.13
N PRO A 89 8.89 2.88 1.25
CA PRO A 89 9.13 3.75 0.11
C PRO A 89 10.18 3.18 -0.85
N CYS A 90 9.90 3.30 -2.17
CA CYS A 90 10.81 2.87 -3.22
C CYS A 90 11.87 3.95 -3.57
N GLN A 91 11.75 5.16 -3.03
CA GLN A 91 12.52 6.34 -3.48
C GLN A 91 14.04 6.24 -3.21
N THR A 92 14.45 5.45 -2.25
CA THR A 92 15.87 5.25 -1.91
C THR A 92 16.66 4.48 -2.99
N PHE A 93 15.98 3.76 -3.88
CA PHE A 93 16.63 3.09 -5.01
C PHE A 93 16.89 4.01 -6.20
N SER A 94 16.14 5.12 -6.35
CA SER A 94 16.22 6.01 -7.52
C SER A 94 17.11 7.23 -7.30
N MET A 95 17.32 7.69 -6.06
CA MET A 95 18.12 8.89 -5.78
C MET A 95 19.64 8.62 -5.61
N MET A 96 20.05 7.37 -5.53
CA MET A 96 21.48 6.99 -5.52
C MET A 96 22.01 6.65 -6.92
N GLY A 97 21.44 7.28 -7.97
CA GLY A 97 22.04 7.35 -9.30
C GLY A 97 23.30 8.22 -9.23
N HIS A 98 24.39 7.63 -8.95
CA HIS A 98 25.76 7.73 -9.43
C HIS A 98 26.72 7.06 -8.43
N GLN A 99 27.14 5.85 -8.76
CA GLN A 99 28.43 5.24 -8.37
C GLN A 99 28.69 4.83 -6.90
N ARG A 100 27.69 4.75 -6.02
CA ARG A 100 27.87 3.98 -4.78
C ARG A 100 26.84 2.85 -4.79
N GLY A 101 27.27 1.72 -5.34
CA GLY A 101 26.48 0.51 -5.40
C GLY A 101 25.97 0.09 -4.00
N PHE A 102 25.34 -1.05 -3.92
CA PHE A 102 24.75 -1.74 -2.75
C PHE A 102 25.48 -1.59 -1.39
N ASP A 103 26.59 -0.83 -1.32
CA ASP A 103 27.45 -0.67 -0.12
C ASP A 103 26.86 0.23 0.96
N ASP A 104 25.76 0.96 0.71
CA ASP A 104 25.05 1.67 1.77
C ASP A 104 23.72 0.95 2.10
N GLU A 105 23.84 -0.26 2.63
CA GLU A 105 22.73 -1.09 3.09
C GLU A 105 21.85 -0.37 4.14
N ARG A 106 22.42 0.60 4.86
CA ARG A 106 21.72 1.39 5.88
C ARG A 106 20.71 2.40 5.31
N GLY A 107 20.80 2.75 4.03
CA GLY A 107 19.88 3.68 3.38
C GLY A 107 18.57 3.08 2.89
N LEU A 108 18.44 1.76 2.83
CA LEU A 108 17.25 1.09 2.32
C LEU A 108 16.25 0.82 3.43
N MET A 109 15.06 1.39 3.34
CA MET A 109 13.99 1.19 4.33
C MET A 109 13.62 -0.28 4.53
N PHE A 110 13.81 -1.11 3.51
CA PHE A 110 13.65 -2.57 3.63
C PHE A 110 14.57 -3.17 4.70
N PHE A 111 15.82 -2.72 4.83
CA PHE A 111 16.73 -3.26 5.86
C PHE A 111 16.30 -2.85 7.27
N ARG A 112 15.62 -1.72 7.42
CA ARG A 112 14.99 -1.35 8.71
C ARG A 112 13.88 -2.34 9.10
N ILE A 113 13.12 -2.81 8.10
CA ILE A 113 12.18 -3.93 8.33
C ILE A 113 12.94 -5.18 8.76
N MET A 114 14.02 -5.53 8.07
CA MET A 114 14.84 -6.72 8.39
C MET A 114 15.48 -6.65 9.76
N ASP A 115 15.83 -5.46 10.26
CA ASP A 115 16.33 -5.31 11.64
C ASP A 115 15.29 -5.76 12.67
N ILE A 116 14.02 -5.39 12.47
CA ILE A 116 12.91 -5.86 13.33
C ILE A 116 12.67 -7.36 13.13
N VAL A 117 12.65 -7.82 11.87
CA VAL A 117 12.42 -9.23 11.53
C VAL A 117 13.46 -10.15 12.18
N ARG A 118 14.74 -9.78 12.14
CA ARG A 118 15.83 -10.56 12.71
C ARG A 118 15.79 -10.66 14.24
N VAL A 119 15.18 -9.70 14.92
CA VAL A 119 15.06 -9.71 16.39
C VAL A 119 13.76 -10.36 16.85
N LYS A 120 12.64 -10.10 16.14
CA LYS A 120 11.31 -10.52 16.58
C LYS A 120 10.79 -11.80 15.92
N HIS A 121 11.33 -12.19 14.77
CA HIS A 121 10.95 -13.38 14.02
C HIS A 121 9.42 -13.57 13.89
N PRO A 122 8.68 -12.55 13.36
CA PRO A 122 7.23 -12.67 13.25
C PRO A 122 6.85 -13.85 12.33
N PRO A 123 5.85 -14.68 12.70
CA PRO A 123 5.41 -15.79 11.86
C PRO A 123 5.03 -15.40 10.44
N TYR A 124 4.47 -14.18 10.27
CA TYR A 124 3.95 -13.70 8.99
C TYR A 124 4.42 -12.28 8.70
N ILE A 125 4.77 -12.05 7.44
CA ILE A 125 5.16 -10.73 6.92
C ILE A 125 4.38 -10.50 5.63
N LEU A 126 3.76 -9.30 5.48
CA LEU A 126 3.13 -8.88 4.24
C LEU A 126 3.62 -7.47 3.88
N LEU A 127 4.41 -7.39 2.81
CA LEU A 127 4.99 -6.14 2.33
C LEU A 127 4.33 -5.70 1.03
N GLU A 128 4.16 -4.39 0.87
CA GLU A 128 3.64 -3.76 -0.33
C GLU A 128 4.67 -2.81 -0.93
N ASN A 129 4.71 -2.76 -2.26
CA ASN A 129 5.46 -1.72 -2.94
C ASN A 129 4.89 -1.43 -4.35
N VAL A 130 5.37 -0.37 -4.99
CA VAL A 130 5.00 -0.06 -6.37
C VAL A 130 5.49 -1.14 -7.33
N LYS A 131 4.74 -1.40 -8.42
CA LYS A 131 5.11 -2.36 -9.46
C LYS A 131 6.55 -2.17 -9.96
N ASN A 132 7.03 -0.93 -10.03
CA ASN A 132 8.39 -0.64 -10.50
C ASN A 132 9.49 -1.29 -9.65
N LEU A 133 9.26 -1.58 -8.37
CA LEU A 133 10.23 -2.31 -7.55
C LEU A 133 10.55 -3.68 -8.18
N TYR A 134 9.55 -4.35 -8.75
CA TYR A 134 9.71 -5.68 -9.35
C TYR A 134 10.63 -5.67 -10.58
N THR A 135 10.67 -4.56 -11.35
CA THR A 135 11.50 -4.42 -12.55
C THR A 135 12.75 -3.57 -12.33
N HIS A 136 12.85 -2.92 -11.18
CA HIS A 136 13.93 -2.01 -10.84
C HIS A 136 15.29 -2.69 -10.98
N ASP A 137 16.25 -1.97 -11.58
CA ASP A 137 17.63 -2.43 -11.75
C ASP A 137 17.73 -3.85 -12.30
N LYS A 138 17.00 -4.13 -13.41
CA LYS A 138 16.94 -5.46 -14.02
C LYS A 138 16.56 -6.57 -13.01
N ARG A 139 15.66 -6.25 -12.06
CA ARG A 139 15.16 -7.10 -10.96
C ARG A 139 16.17 -7.34 -9.83
N ARG A 140 17.39 -6.83 -9.87
CA ARG A 140 18.40 -7.09 -8.83
C ARG A 140 17.92 -6.68 -7.44
N THR A 141 17.30 -5.50 -7.33
CA THR A 141 16.73 -5.00 -6.08
C THR A 141 15.67 -5.94 -5.52
N PHE A 142 14.74 -6.38 -6.35
CA PHE A 142 13.67 -7.27 -5.92
C PHE A 142 14.19 -8.65 -5.52
N THR A 143 15.12 -9.19 -6.29
CA THR A 143 15.79 -10.47 -5.99
C THR A 143 16.47 -10.40 -4.62
N ARG A 144 17.19 -9.31 -4.32
CA ARG A 144 17.85 -9.13 -3.02
C ARG A 144 16.84 -9.12 -1.86
N ILE A 145 15.70 -8.44 -2.01
CA ILE A 145 14.63 -8.46 -0.99
C ILE A 145 14.15 -9.89 -0.70
N VAL A 146 13.90 -10.66 -1.76
CA VAL A 146 13.45 -12.05 -1.62
C VAL A 146 14.53 -12.93 -0.98
N GLU A 147 15.79 -12.75 -1.35
CA GLU A 147 16.93 -13.49 -0.80
C GLU A 147 17.14 -13.20 0.69
N GLU A 148 17.03 -11.94 1.12
CA GLU A 148 17.15 -11.54 2.53
C GLU A 148 16.06 -12.18 3.40
N LEU A 149 14.80 -12.18 2.92
CA LEU A 149 13.71 -12.85 3.62
C LEU A 149 13.94 -14.37 3.71
N LYS A 150 14.38 -15.00 2.60
CA LYS A 150 14.71 -16.43 2.58
C LYS A 150 15.89 -16.77 3.50
N ALA A 151 16.93 -15.94 3.51
CA ALA A 151 18.07 -16.10 4.39
C ALA A 151 17.69 -15.97 5.89
N ALA A 152 16.61 -15.21 6.19
CA ALA A 152 16.04 -15.14 7.53
C ALA A 152 15.08 -16.32 7.85
N GLY A 153 14.99 -17.33 6.99
CA GLY A 153 14.23 -18.56 7.21
C GLY A 153 12.80 -18.57 6.69
N TYR A 154 12.37 -17.54 5.93
CA TYR A 154 10.99 -17.45 5.45
C TYR A 154 10.76 -18.17 4.12
N ASN A 155 9.60 -18.80 4.00
CA ASN A 155 9.02 -19.15 2.71
C ASN A 155 8.42 -17.90 2.09
N VAL A 156 8.82 -17.52 0.87
CA VAL A 156 8.46 -16.24 0.26
C VAL A 156 7.70 -16.48 -1.04
N VAL A 157 6.53 -15.86 -1.15
CA VAL A 157 5.71 -15.81 -2.37
C VAL A 157 5.32 -14.37 -2.66
N TYR A 158 5.13 -14.04 -3.93
CA TYR A 158 4.78 -12.69 -4.35
C TYR A 158 4.05 -12.68 -5.68
N ASP A 159 3.25 -11.64 -5.91
CA ASP A 159 2.68 -11.35 -7.22
C ASP A 159 2.32 -9.86 -7.34
N ILE A 160 1.95 -9.42 -8.54
CA ILE A 160 1.50 -8.06 -8.82
C ILE A 160 -0.01 -8.03 -8.88
N PHE A 161 -0.63 -7.22 -8.04
CA PHE A 161 -2.07 -7.04 -7.92
C PHE A 161 -2.48 -5.69 -8.47
N ASN A 162 -3.65 -5.63 -9.15
CA ASN A 162 -4.28 -4.39 -9.56
C ASN A 162 -5.57 -4.19 -8.75
N THR A 163 -5.75 -3.03 -8.13
CA THR A 163 -6.94 -2.72 -7.34
C THR A 163 -8.24 -2.84 -8.14
N GLN A 164 -8.20 -2.60 -9.45
CA GLN A 164 -9.33 -2.78 -10.35
C GLN A 164 -9.88 -4.21 -10.35
N ASP A 165 -9.03 -5.21 -10.12
CA ASP A 165 -9.44 -6.62 -10.05
C ASP A 165 -10.26 -6.95 -8.79
N PHE A 166 -10.41 -5.99 -7.88
CA PHE A 166 -11.07 -6.13 -6.58
C PHE A 166 -12.21 -5.12 -6.38
N CYS A 167 -12.89 -4.76 -7.47
CA CYS A 167 -14.02 -3.81 -7.49
C CYS A 167 -13.68 -2.45 -6.85
N LEU A 168 -12.43 -2.00 -7.01
CA LEU A 168 -12.02 -0.64 -6.71
C LEU A 168 -11.78 0.08 -8.05
N PRO A 169 -12.52 1.13 -8.41
CA PRO A 169 -12.45 1.75 -9.72
C PRO A 169 -11.20 2.63 -9.89
N GLN A 170 -10.04 2.04 -9.62
CA GLN A 170 -8.73 2.68 -9.75
C GLN A 170 -7.72 1.68 -10.31
N THR A 171 -6.97 2.07 -11.33
CA THR A 171 -5.85 1.28 -11.84
C THR A 171 -4.61 1.52 -11.00
N ARG A 172 -4.38 0.68 -10.00
CA ARG A 172 -3.22 0.77 -9.10
C ARG A 172 -2.52 -0.58 -8.97
N ASN A 173 -1.38 -0.72 -9.65
CA ASN A 173 -0.59 -1.95 -9.61
C ASN A 173 0.40 -1.91 -8.45
N ARG A 174 0.39 -2.98 -7.63
CA ARG A 174 1.28 -3.15 -6.48
C ARG A 174 1.84 -4.56 -6.43
N VAL A 175 3.14 -4.67 -6.16
CA VAL A 175 3.70 -5.95 -5.76
C VAL A 175 3.41 -6.17 -4.29
N LEU A 176 2.82 -7.33 -3.98
CA LEU A 176 2.68 -7.83 -2.62
C LEU A 176 3.65 -8.98 -2.43
N ILE A 177 4.37 -8.96 -1.31
CA ILE A 177 5.32 -10.00 -0.92
C ILE A 177 4.81 -10.58 0.39
N PHE A 178 4.43 -11.84 0.37
CA PHE A 178 4.05 -12.59 1.58
C PHE A 178 5.18 -13.52 1.96
N ALA A 179 5.58 -13.46 3.22
CA ALA A 179 6.62 -14.32 3.76
C ALA A 179 6.15 -14.96 5.08
N THR A 180 6.47 -16.24 5.27
CA THR A 180 6.05 -17.00 6.46
C THR A 180 7.13 -17.97 6.91
N LEU A 181 7.29 -18.12 8.22
CA LEU A 181 8.12 -19.16 8.85
C LEU A 181 7.44 -20.54 8.77
N GLU A 182 6.11 -20.56 8.68
CA GLU A 182 5.34 -21.79 8.55
C GLU A 182 5.46 -22.38 7.14
N PRO A 183 5.46 -23.71 7.00
CA PRO A 183 5.40 -24.34 5.69
C PRO A 183 4.14 -23.92 4.93
N LEU A 184 4.29 -23.52 3.68
CA LEU A 184 3.14 -23.27 2.82
C LEU A 184 2.46 -24.60 2.43
N PRO A 185 1.13 -24.70 2.58
CA PRO A 185 0.41 -25.88 2.10
C PRO A 185 0.64 -26.14 0.62
N ASN A 186 0.69 -27.40 0.19
CA ASN A 186 0.96 -27.76 -1.21
C ASN A 186 -0.03 -27.16 -2.22
N ASN A 187 -1.25 -26.85 -1.78
CA ASN A 187 -2.30 -26.22 -2.57
C ASN A 187 -2.40 -24.70 -2.37
N PHE A 188 -1.47 -24.09 -1.64
CA PHE A 188 -1.44 -22.64 -1.44
C PHE A 188 -0.91 -21.95 -2.69
N ILE A 189 -1.75 -21.14 -3.32
CA ILE A 189 -1.41 -20.36 -4.51
C ILE A 189 -1.56 -18.89 -4.20
N PHE A 190 -0.44 -18.16 -4.13
CA PHE A 190 -0.41 -16.72 -3.99
C PHE A 190 -0.17 -16.09 -5.37
N SER A 191 -1.25 -15.90 -6.12
CA SER A 191 -1.22 -15.22 -7.41
C SER A 191 -2.39 -14.27 -7.54
N SER A 192 -2.25 -13.21 -8.33
CA SER A 192 -3.32 -12.23 -8.59
C SER A 192 -4.58 -12.93 -9.12
N LYS A 193 -4.42 -13.94 -10.00
CA LYS A 193 -5.53 -14.74 -10.51
C LYS A 193 -6.25 -15.51 -9.41
N ALA A 194 -5.54 -16.28 -8.60
CA ALA A 194 -6.15 -17.10 -7.55
C ALA A 194 -6.80 -16.23 -6.46
N VAL A 195 -6.16 -15.10 -6.09
CA VAL A 195 -6.72 -14.17 -5.10
C VAL A 195 -7.96 -13.46 -5.66
N LYS A 196 -7.96 -13.10 -6.95
CA LYS A 196 -9.16 -12.55 -7.62
C LYS A 196 -10.31 -13.55 -7.64
N GLU A 197 -10.06 -14.79 -8.00
CA GLU A 197 -11.08 -15.85 -7.96
C GLU A 197 -11.64 -16.06 -6.54
N CYS A 198 -10.78 -16.04 -5.53
CA CYS A 198 -11.20 -16.11 -4.13
C CYS A 198 -12.03 -14.88 -3.71
N PHE A 199 -11.63 -13.68 -4.15
CA PHE A 199 -12.38 -12.46 -3.92
C PHE A 199 -13.76 -12.52 -4.55
N GLU A 200 -13.87 -12.87 -5.83
CA GLU A 200 -15.15 -12.99 -6.53
C GLU A 200 -16.10 -13.97 -5.86
N PHE A 201 -15.58 -15.10 -5.35
CA PHE A 201 -16.38 -16.07 -4.60
C PHE A 201 -16.92 -15.52 -3.28
N ASN A 202 -16.17 -14.62 -2.63
CA ASN A 202 -16.50 -14.11 -1.30
C ASN A 202 -17.10 -12.69 -1.30
N LYS A 203 -17.04 -11.95 -2.41
CA LYS A 203 -17.35 -10.51 -2.44
C LYS A 203 -18.73 -10.15 -1.91
N SER A 204 -19.74 -10.99 -2.13
CA SER A 204 -21.10 -10.77 -1.61
C SER A 204 -21.21 -10.86 -0.07
N ARG A 205 -20.19 -11.42 0.60
CA ARG A 205 -20.11 -11.57 2.05
C ARG A 205 -19.24 -10.51 2.70
N MET A 206 -18.54 -9.70 1.90
CA MET A 206 -17.63 -8.68 2.39
C MET A 206 -18.38 -7.36 2.62
N SER A 207 -18.11 -6.70 3.73
CA SER A 207 -18.70 -5.41 4.11
C SER A 207 -18.07 -4.21 3.39
N VAL A 208 -17.16 -4.45 2.45
CA VAL A 208 -16.47 -3.40 1.68
C VAL A 208 -17.40 -2.80 0.64
N ARG A 209 -17.43 -1.46 0.54
CA ARG A 209 -18.09 -0.80 -0.58
C ARG A 209 -17.35 -1.17 -1.87
N GLN A 210 -18.09 -1.69 -2.82
CA GLN A 210 -17.59 -2.17 -4.11
C GLN A 210 -18.20 -1.31 -5.22
N SER A 211 -17.38 -0.93 -6.18
CA SER A 211 -17.84 -0.31 -7.41
C SER A 211 -16.89 -0.61 -8.55
N ASP A 212 -17.41 -1.06 -9.67
CA ASP A 212 -16.62 -1.34 -10.87
C ASP A 212 -16.23 -0.08 -11.62
N THR A 213 -16.91 1.05 -11.35
CA THR A 213 -16.65 2.35 -11.96
C THR A 213 -16.65 3.47 -10.94
N VAL A 214 -16.02 4.60 -11.28
CA VAL A 214 -16.01 5.80 -10.42
C VAL A 214 -17.41 6.40 -10.22
N ILE A 215 -18.35 6.20 -11.15
CA ILE A 215 -19.71 6.75 -11.07
C ILE A 215 -20.37 6.34 -9.74
N GLY A 216 -20.18 5.10 -9.31
CA GLY A 216 -20.74 4.59 -8.05
C GLY A 216 -20.15 5.22 -6.79
N ILE A 217 -19.07 6.01 -6.87
CA ILE A 217 -18.39 6.61 -5.72
C ILE A 217 -18.25 8.14 -5.80
N LEU A 218 -18.49 8.76 -6.96
CA LEU A 218 -18.43 10.21 -7.11
C LEU A 218 -19.56 10.89 -6.34
N GLU A 219 -19.25 12.03 -5.72
CA GLU A 219 -20.24 12.90 -5.09
C GLU A 219 -21.02 13.64 -6.16
N LYS A 220 -22.36 13.61 -6.09
CA LYS A 220 -23.25 14.28 -7.08
C LYS A 220 -23.36 15.79 -6.83
N ASN A 221 -23.30 16.21 -5.56
CA ASN A 221 -23.45 17.61 -5.14
C ASN A 221 -22.11 18.15 -4.65
N VAL A 222 -21.28 18.58 -5.59
CA VAL A 222 -19.94 19.11 -5.28
C VAL A 222 -20.00 20.64 -5.17
N PRO A 223 -19.51 21.25 -4.07
CA PRO A 223 -19.44 22.71 -3.93
C PRO A 223 -18.60 23.39 -5.01
N ASP A 224 -19.03 24.59 -5.45
CA ASP A 224 -18.39 25.37 -6.53
C ASP A 224 -16.89 25.60 -6.34
N LYS A 225 -16.40 25.66 -5.08
CA LYS A 225 -14.98 25.80 -4.78
C LYS A 225 -14.09 24.68 -5.34
N TYR A 226 -14.67 23.54 -5.72
CA TYR A 226 -13.97 22.42 -6.35
C TYR A 226 -14.12 22.40 -7.88
N MET A 227 -14.91 23.37 -8.44
CA MET A 227 -15.02 23.52 -9.88
C MET A 227 -13.81 24.25 -10.44
N LEU A 228 -13.25 23.73 -11.52
CA LEU A 228 -12.13 24.38 -12.20
C LEU A 228 -12.61 25.57 -13.01
N SER A 229 -11.88 26.70 -12.95
CA SER A 229 -12.19 27.87 -13.75
C SER A 229 -11.98 27.61 -15.25
N GLU A 230 -12.73 28.31 -16.10
CA GLU A 230 -12.58 28.24 -17.56
C GLU A 230 -11.14 28.53 -18.02
N ARG A 231 -10.44 29.40 -17.30
CA ARG A 231 -9.05 29.79 -17.62
C ARG A 231 -8.07 28.61 -17.57
N ILE A 232 -8.28 27.60 -16.71
CA ILE A 232 -7.35 26.47 -16.55
C ILE A 232 -7.67 25.31 -17.48
N LYS A 233 -8.89 25.23 -18.01
CA LYS A 233 -9.33 24.12 -18.85
C LYS A 233 -8.43 23.85 -20.07
N PRO A 234 -7.98 24.86 -20.85
CA PRO A 234 -7.09 24.62 -21.98
C PRO A 234 -5.76 23.98 -21.57
N THR A 235 -5.20 24.42 -20.43
CA THR A 235 -3.95 23.85 -19.88
C THR A 235 -4.14 22.43 -19.40
N LEU A 236 -5.29 22.17 -18.79
CA LEU A 236 -5.67 20.85 -18.28
C LEU A 236 -5.78 19.82 -19.40
N LEU A 237 -6.38 20.22 -20.53
CA LEU A 237 -6.68 19.34 -21.66
C LEU A 237 -5.54 19.28 -22.69
N ALA A 238 -4.46 20.04 -22.49
CA ALA A 238 -3.32 20.01 -23.39
C ALA A 238 -2.60 18.66 -23.35
N ASP A 239 -2.31 18.10 -24.54
CA ASP A 239 -1.59 16.84 -24.70
C ASP A 239 -0.07 17.03 -24.54
N GLY A 240 0.36 17.07 -23.30
CA GLY A 240 1.78 17.19 -22.95
C GLY A 240 2.34 18.63 -23.00
N SER A 241 3.59 18.77 -22.65
CA SER A 241 4.35 20.01 -22.69
C SER A 241 5.86 19.73 -22.78
N ALA A 242 6.63 20.63 -23.41
CA ALA A 242 8.08 20.60 -23.44
C ALA A 242 8.69 19.23 -23.89
N GLY A 243 8.15 18.66 -24.98
CA GLY A 243 8.65 17.38 -25.53
C GLY A 243 8.08 16.13 -24.90
N PHE A 244 7.33 16.23 -23.81
CA PHE A 244 6.60 15.13 -23.22
C PHE A 244 5.21 15.03 -23.86
N LYS A 245 4.98 13.98 -24.64
CA LYS A 245 3.68 13.70 -25.26
C LYS A 245 2.90 12.77 -24.34
N SER A 246 1.70 13.19 -23.93
CA SER A 246 0.77 12.37 -23.20
C SER A 246 -0.66 12.73 -23.58
N LYS A 247 -1.55 11.75 -23.62
CA LYS A 247 -2.96 11.97 -23.92
C LYS A 247 -3.69 12.45 -22.67
N SER A 248 -4.31 13.62 -22.76
CA SER A 248 -5.15 14.17 -21.71
C SER A 248 -6.58 13.60 -21.85
N GLU A 249 -7.07 12.96 -20.80
CA GLU A 249 -8.40 12.34 -20.77
C GLU A 249 -9.12 12.70 -19.47
N ILE A 250 -10.38 13.07 -19.60
CA ILE A 250 -11.33 13.27 -18.50
C ILE A 250 -12.40 12.19 -18.55
N ASN A 251 -13.24 12.12 -17.53
CA ASN A 251 -14.41 11.22 -17.48
C ASN A 251 -14.04 9.74 -17.60
N GLN A 252 -12.89 9.35 -17.06
CA GLN A 252 -12.49 7.94 -17.05
C GLN A 252 -13.32 7.14 -16.05
N LEU A 253 -13.92 6.03 -16.49
CA LEU A 253 -14.66 5.11 -15.62
C LEU A 253 -13.78 4.46 -14.55
N ILE A 254 -12.49 4.28 -14.86
CA ILE A 254 -11.50 3.77 -13.93
C ILE A 254 -10.47 4.87 -13.66
N ALA A 255 -10.39 5.31 -12.43
CA ALA A 255 -9.48 6.39 -12.01
C ALA A 255 -8.00 6.02 -12.14
N ARG A 256 -7.17 7.02 -12.40
CA ARG A 256 -5.73 6.95 -12.15
C ARG A 256 -5.45 6.98 -10.65
N PRO A 257 -4.30 6.46 -10.19
CA PRO A 257 -3.92 6.54 -8.79
C PRO A 257 -3.88 7.99 -8.29
N LEU A 258 -4.45 8.24 -7.12
CA LEU A 258 -4.26 9.50 -6.42
C LEU A 258 -2.81 9.61 -5.95
N THR A 259 -2.14 10.71 -6.28
CA THR A 259 -0.76 10.96 -5.90
C THR A 259 -0.64 12.15 -4.95
N ALA A 260 0.37 12.16 -4.08
CA ALA A 260 0.62 13.25 -3.15
C ALA A 260 0.91 14.60 -3.83
N SER A 261 1.27 14.60 -5.11
CA SER A 261 1.60 15.79 -5.88
C SER A 261 0.44 16.39 -6.68
N MET A 262 -0.76 15.80 -6.67
CA MET A 262 -1.91 16.26 -7.45
C MET A 262 -2.27 17.73 -7.21
N HIS A 263 -2.06 18.23 -5.99
CA HIS A 263 -2.35 19.62 -5.62
C HIS A 263 -1.38 20.65 -6.23
N LYS A 264 -0.27 20.19 -6.83
CA LYS A 264 0.79 21.09 -7.35
C LYS A 264 0.56 21.54 -8.79
N MET A 265 -0.07 20.69 -9.60
CA MET A 265 -0.33 20.96 -11.02
C MET A 265 -1.61 20.25 -11.46
N HIS A 266 -2.40 20.92 -12.32
CA HIS A 266 -3.60 20.35 -12.91
C HIS A 266 -3.28 19.80 -14.30
N ARG A 267 -3.30 18.46 -14.47
CA ARG A 267 -3.05 17.79 -15.74
C ARG A 267 -3.96 16.57 -15.91
N ALA A 268 -4.80 16.58 -16.92
CA ALA A 268 -5.72 15.48 -17.21
C ALA A 268 -5.02 14.19 -17.72
N CYS A 269 -3.73 14.25 -18.00
CA CYS A 269 -2.94 13.05 -18.28
C CYS A 269 -2.44 12.33 -17.02
N GLN A 270 -2.51 12.97 -15.85
CA GLN A 270 -2.03 12.41 -14.58
C GLN A 270 -3.12 12.34 -13.51
N ASP A 271 -4.00 13.35 -13.47
CA ASP A 271 -5.03 13.52 -12.47
C ASP A 271 -6.41 13.14 -13.02
N ASN A 272 -7.39 12.95 -12.14
CA ASN A 272 -8.74 12.56 -12.50
C ASN A 272 -9.64 13.78 -12.49
N TYR A 273 -10.30 14.04 -13.61
CA TYR A 273 -11.28 15.13 -13.77
C TYR A 273 -12.56 14.60 -14.40
N TYR A 274 -13.68 15.11 -13.91
CA TYR A 274 -15.01 14.68 -14.30
C TYR A 274 -15.89 15.89 -14.63
N SER A 275 -16.62 15.83 -15.74
CA SER A 275 -17.64 16.83 -16.06
C SER A 275 -18.90 16.61 -15.23
N LEU A 276 -19.69 17.67 -15.07
CA LEU A 276 -20.98 17.56 -14.36
C LEU A 276 -21.93 16.58 -15.05
N ASP A 277 -21.96 16.58 -16.38
CA ASP A 277 -22.78 15.64 -17.16
C ASP A 277 -22.37 14.19 -16.90
N PHE A 278 -21.06 13.92 -16.81
CA PHE A 278 -20.55 12.59 -16.46
C PHE A 278 -20.94 12.16 -15.04
N ILE A 279 -20.88 13.10 -14.08
CA ILE A 279 -21.29 12.82 -12.69
C ILE A 279 -22.79 12.57 -12.59
N ALA A 280 -23.58 13.22 -13.44
CA ALA A 280 -25.03 13.06 -13.50
C ALA A 280 -25.49 11.81 -14.29
N SER A 281 -24.60 11.20 -15.09
CA SER A 281 -24.91 9.96 -15.81
C SER A 281 -24.88 8.78 -14.85
N ASP A 282 -26.03 8.25 -14.52
CA ASP A 282 -26.17 6.98 -13.78
C ASP A 282 -26.16 5.79 -14.72
#